data_e9f6a1a6b46f4ccfe7b4d5b407efd00a
#
_entry.id   e9f6a1a6b46f4ccfe7b4d5b407efd00a
#
_cell.length_a   1.000
_cell.length_b   1.000
_cell.length_c   1.000
_cell.angle_alpha   90.00
_cell.angle_beta   90.00
_cell.angle_gamma   90.00
#
_symmetry.space_group_name_H-M   'P 1'
#
loop_
_entity.id
_entity.type
_entity.pdbx_description
1 polymer ?
#
loop_
_entity_poly.entity_id
_entity_poly.type
_entity_poly.pdbx_seq_one_letter_code
_entity_poly.pdbx_strand_id
1 'polypeptide(L)'
;MRTVLPIMLVLLLASCSSVRVNYDYDKTIDFSGYTTYNYYPDMKSGLSQLDERRLLRALDSTLKSRGYRLAEEPELFVNIISDEYRGAPNNNVGVGIGGTGRNVGGGISVGLPLGGSNWKRSIQFDLVDAQRDALIWQATSESGLRDNASPSVREEQLREVVKKVFSKFPPKVK
;
A
#
# COMPACT_ATOMS: atom_id res chain seq x y z
N MET A 1 -13.67 6.58 37.53
CA MET A 1 -14.17 6.94 36.19
C MET A 1 -13.20 7.82 35.39
N ARG A 2 -12.15 8.45 35.94
CA ARG A 2 -11.21 9.34 35.23
C ARG A 2 -10.10 8.63 34.44
N THR A 3 -9.87 7.33 34.64
CA THR A 3 -8.80 6.56 34.00
C THR A 3 -9.24 5.76 32.77
N VAL A 4 -10.55 5.60 32.54
CA VAL A 4 -11.10 4.82 31.41
C VAL A 4 -11.06 5.63 30.10
N LEU A 5 -11.20 6.94 30.18
CA LEU A 5 -11.23 7.84 29.03
C LEU A 5 -9.92 7.83 28.20
N PRO A 6 -8.70 7.90 28.82
CA PRO A 6 -7.46 7.86 28.05
C PRO A 6 -7.18 6.48 27.43
N ILE A 7 -7.63 5.39 28.06
CA ILE A 7 -7.47 4.03 27.50
C ILE A 7 -8.34 3.85 26.27
N MET A 8 -9.54 4.39 26.25
CA MET A 8 -10.44 4.35 25.09
C MET A 8 -9.90 5.16 23.90
N LEU A 9 -9.19 6.26 24.15
CA LEU A 9 -8.58 7.09 23.11
C LEU A 9 -7.40 6.38 22.43
N VAL A 10 -6.62 5.57 23.16
CA VAL A 10 -5.48 4.82 22.61
C VAL A 10 -5.92 3.67 21.70
N LEU A 11 -7.07 3.07 21.96
CA LEU A 11 -7.65 1.98 21.16
C LEU A 11 -8.15 2.45 19.77
N LEU A 12 -8.43 3.73 19.58
CA LEU A 12 -8.89 4.28 18.30
C LEU A 12 -7.75 4.45 17.28
N LEU A 13 -6.49 4.34 17.69
CA LEU A 13 -5.32 4.50 16.80
C LEU A 13 -4.87 3.21 16.11
N ALA A 14 -5.48 2.08 16.40
CA ALA A 14 -5.04 0.75 15.93
C ALA A 14 -5.66 0.31 14.58
N SER A 15 -6.38 1.16 13.86
CA SER A 15 -7.01 0.82 12.58
C SER A 15 -6.08 1.04 11.38
N CYS A 16 -4.79 0.76 11.50
CA CYS A 16 -3.88 0.78 10.36
C CYS A 16 -4.09 -0.47 9.49
N SER A 17 -4.69 -0.31 8.32
CA SER A 17 -4.60 -1.30 7.25
C SER A 17 -3.12 -1.60 6.98
N SER A 18 -2.73 -2.87 7.16
CA SER A 18 -1.34 -3.28 6.98
C SER A 18 -0.97 -3.23 5.49
N VAL A 19 -0.30 -2.18 5.05
CA VAL A 19 0.34 -2.11 3.72
C VAL A 19 1.70 -2.77 3.81
N ARG A 20 1.98 -3.77 2.96
CA ARG A 20 3.30 -4.36 2.79
C ARG A 20 3.98 -3.70 1.60
N VAL A 21 5.29 -3.48 1.68
CA VAL A 21 6.06 -2.85 0.61
C VAL A 21 7.36 -3.62 0.41
N ASN A 22 7.58 -4.04 -0.83
CA ASN A 22 8.86 -4.53 -1.33
C ASN A 22 9.42 -3.48 -2.29
N TYR A 23 10.74 -3.29 -2.30
CA TYR A 23 11.39 -2.36 -3.21
C TYR A 23 12.76 -2.86 -3.64
N ASP A 24 13.18 -2.44 -4.82
CA ASP A 24 14.50 -2.68 -5.38
C ASP A 24 14.99 -1.45 -6.14
N TYR A 25 16.29 -1.34 -6.35
CA TYR A 25 16.90 -0.21 -7.02
C TYR A 25 18.28 -0.52 -7.57
N ASP A 26 18.68 0.21 -8.60
CA ASP A 26 20.03 0.16 -9.14
C ASP A 26 21.01 0.84 -8.15
N LYS A 27 21.92 0.05 -7.61
CA LYS A 27 22.91 0.52 -6.62
C LYS A 27 23.99 1.41 -7.20
N THR A 28 24.09 1.47 -8.52
CA THR A 28 25.10 2.31 -9.23
C THR A 28 24.61 3.74 -9.45
N ILE A 29 23.33 4.02 -9.19
CA ILE A 29 22.71 5.31 -9.42
C ILE A 29 22.86 6.23 -8.21
N ASP A 30 23.30 7.45 -8.47
CA ASP A 30 23.22 8.54 -7.50
C ASP A 30 21.85 9.23 -7.59
N PHE A 31 20.99 8.97 -6.62
CA PHE A 31 19.64 9.54 -6.56
C PHE A 31 19.61 11.02 -6.18
N SER A 32 20.72 11.61 -5.74
CA SER A 32 20.77 13.03 -5.32
C SER A 32 20.69 14.01 -6.50
N GLY A 33 21.00 13.52 -7.71
CA GLY A 33 20.95 14.33 -8.93
C GLY A 33 19.54 14.59 -9.47
N TYR A 34 18.53 13.84 -9.03
CA TYR A 34 17.17 13.96 -9.54
C TYR A 34 16.34 14.92 -8.70
N THR A 35 15.73 15.89 -9.38
CA THR A 35 14.90 16.94 -8.76
C THR A 35 13.54 17.13 -9.43
N THR A 36 13.37 16.58 -10.62
CA THR A 36 12.15 16.74 -11.42
C THR A 36 11.56 15.40 -11.82
N TYR A 37 10.24 15.36 -11.93
CA TYR A 37 9.53 14.16 -12.37
C TYR A 37 8.32 14.52 -13.24
N ASN A 38 7.83 13.53 -13.98
CA ASN A 38 6.52 13.52 -14.60
C ASN A 38 6.00 12.08 -14.67
N TYR A 39 4.77 11.92 -15.09
CA TYR A 39 4.18 10.63 -15.37
C TYR A 39 4.40 10.24 -16.84
N TYR A 40 4.46 8.94 -17.12
CA TYR A 40 4.46 8.50 -18.50
C TYR A 40 3.21 9.00 -19.22
N PRO A 41 3.33 9.54 -20.46
CA PRO A 41 2.19 10.10 -21.22
C PRO A 41 1.05 9.09 -21.42
N ASP A 42 1.40 7.83 -21.64
CA ASP A 42 0.45 6.74 -21.90
C ASP A 42 0.25 5.80 -20.71
N MET A 43 0.49 6.30 -19.50
CA MET A 43 0.35 5.52 -18.27
C MET A 43 -1.06 4.95 -18.12
N LYS A 44 -1.16 3.63 -17.95
CA LYS A 44 -2.40 2.91 -17.66
C LYS A 44 -2.27 2.25 -16.29
N SER A 45 -2.67 2.96 -15.26
CA SER A 45 -2.51 2.50 -13.88
C SER A 45 -3.37 1.29 -13.52
N GLY A 46 -4.40 0.95 -14.29
CA GLY A 46 -5.36 -0.10 -13.94
C GLY A 46 -6.33 0.28 -12.82
N LEU A 47 -6.18 1.46 -12.22
CA LEU A 47 -7.09 1.99 -11.20
C LEU A 47 -8.35 2.60 -11.83
N SER A 48 -9.44 2.69 -11.05
CA SER A 48 -10.56 3.54 -11.42
C SER A 48 -10.09 5.00 -11.53
N GLN A 49 -10.70 5.77 -12.44
CA GLN A 49 -10.33 7.17 -12.67
C GLN A 49 -10.32 8.04 -11.39
N LEU A 50 -11.22 7.75 -10.43
CA LEU A 50 -11.25 8.47 -9.16
C LEU A 50 -10.12 8.05 -8.22
N ASP A 51 -9.79 6.76 -8.16
CA ASP A 51 -8.71 6.25 -7.33
C ASP A 51 -7.35 6.65 -7.89
N GLU A 52 -7.18 6.65 -9.21
CA GLU A 52 -5.99 7.18 -9.87
C GLU A 52 -5.75 8.64 -9.49
N ARG A 53 -6.76 9.51 -9.63
CA ARG A 53 -6.64 10.92 -9.23
C ARG A 53 -6.28 11.09 -7.74
N ARG A 54 -6.80 10.24 -6.85
CA ARG A 54 -6.44 10.25 -5.42
C ARG A 54 -4.99 9.85 -5.21
N LEU A 55 -4.56 8.78 -5.90
CA LEU A 55 -3.19 8.28 -5.83
C LEU A 55 -2.19 9.32 -6.33
N LEU A 56 -2.44 9.92 -7.49
CA LEU A 56 -1.57 10.94 -8.08
C LEU A 56 -1.45 12.17 -7.15
N ARG A 57 -2.57 12.66 -6.59
CA ARG A 57 -2.50 13.76 -5.60
C ARG A 57 -1.66 13.42 -4.37
N ALA A 58 -1.79 12.20 -3.87
CA ALA A 58 -1.00 11.75 -2.72
C ALA A 58 0.49 11.66 -3.07
N LEU A 59 0.80 11.19 -4.28
CA LEU A 59 2.16 11.07 -4.80
C LEU A 59 2.79 12.45 -5.02
N ASP A 60 2.10 13.35 -5.71
CA ASP A 60 2.55 14.73 -5.93
C ASP A 60 2.85 15.44 -4.60
N SER A 61 1.95 15.32 -3.63
CA SER A 61 2.16 15.88 -2.29
C SER A 61 3.39 15.30 -1.62
N THR A 62 3.61 14.00 -1.74
CA THR A 62 4.74 13.29 -1.14
C THR A 62 6.06 13.67 -1.80
N LEU A 63 6.12 13.68 -3.12
CA LEU A 63 7.32 14.03 -3.88
C LEU A 63 7.67 15.52 -3.68
N LYS A 64 6.67 16.41 -3.72
CA LYS A 64 6.86 17.84 -3.46
C LYS A 64 7.43 18.09 -2.05
N SER A 65 6.96 17.39 -1.03
CA SER A 65 7.48 17.50 0.33
C SER A 65 8.94 17.05 0.47
N ARG A 66 9.46 16.34 -0.53
CA ARG A 66 10.85 15.86 -0.62
C ARG A 66 11.72 16.67 -1.57
N GLY A 67 11.18 17.77 -2.11
CA GLY A 67 11.92 18.68 -2.97
C GLY A 67 11.82 18.38 -4.47
N TYR A 68 11.06 17.34 -4.87
CA TYR A 68 10.83 17.05 -6.29
C TYR A 68 9.77 17.99 -6.87
N ARG A 69 9.91 18.33 -8.15
CA ARG A 69 9.00 19.21 -8.89
C ARG A 69 8.48 18.51 -10.13
N LEU A 70 7.21 18.71 -10.43
CA LEU A 70 6.63 18.30 -11.71
C LEU A 70 7.20 19.19 -12.84
N ALA A 71 7.63 18.60 -13.95
CA ALA A 71 8.21 19.30 -15.09
C ALA A 71 7.77 18.65 -16.40
N GLU A 72 7.68 19.45 -17.48
CA GLU A 72 7.36 18.94 -18.82
C GLU A 72 8.50 18.09 -19.38
N GLU A 73 9.75 18.50 -19.15
CA GLU A 73 10.96 17.74 -19.43
C GLU A 73 11.55 17.23 -18.10
N PRO A 74 11.12 16.06 -17.62
CA PRO A 74 11.52 15.56 -16.32
C PRO A 74 12.84 14.78 -16.39
N GLU A 75 13.50 14.66 -15.25
CA GLU A 75 14.64 13.76 -15.07
C GLU A 75 14.17 12.33 -14.75
N LEU A 76 12.98 12.19 -14.12
CA LEU A 76 12.36 10.92 -13.79
C LEU A 76 10.97 10.80 -14.39
N PHE A 77 10.70 9.68 -15.03
CA PHE A 77 9.33 9.26 -15.31
C PHE A 77 8.82 8.32 -14.23
N VAL A 78 7.60 8.57 -13.78
CA VAL A 78 6.85 7.69 -12.88
C VAL A 78 5.87 6.87 -13.69
N ASN A 79 5.95 5.54 -13.57
CA ASN A 79 4.94 4.62 -14.08
C ASN A 79 4.24 3.94 -12.89
N ILE A 80 2.93 3.70 -13.02
CA ILE A 80 2.12 3.07 -11.97
C ILE A 80 1.30 1.97 -12.62
N ILE A 81 1.34 0.79 -12.01
CA ILE A 81 0.57 -0.38 -12.45
C ILE A 81 -0.15 -0.95 -11.23
N SER A 82 -1.46 -1.11 -11.30
CA SER A 82 -2.26 -1.71 -10.23
C SER A 82 -2.96 -2.97 -10.71
N ASP A 83 -2.99 -3.96 -9.85
CA ASP A 83 -3.73 -5.21 -10.05
C ASP A 83 -4.53 -5.55 -8.79
N GLU A 84 -5.72 -6.15 -9.01
CA GLU A 84 -6.61 -6.60 -7.95
C GLU A 84 -6.78 -8.12 -8.03
N TYR A 85 -6.47 -8.79 -6.95
CA TYR A 85 -6.52 -10.24 -6.90
C TYR A 85 -7.11 -10.77 -5.59
N ARG A 86 -7.59 -12.00 -5.61
CA ARG A 86 -8.01 -12.68 -4.38
C ARG A 86 -6.78 -13.21 -3.66
N GLY A 87 -6.57 -12.77 -2.43
CA GLY A 87 -5.59 -13.36 -1.53
C GLY A 87 -5.94 -14.82 -1.21
N ALA A 88 -4.95 -15.57 -0.75
CA ALA A 88 -5.20 -16.92 -0.25
C ALA A 88 -6.27 -16.89 0.86
N PRO A 89 -7.19 -17.87 0.90
CA PRO A 89 -8.15 -17.94 2.00
C PRO A 89 -7.39 -18.01 3.31
N ASN A 90 -7.75 -17.14 4.25
CA ASN A 90 -7.25 -17.23 5.61
C ASN A 90 -7.87 -18.48 6.24
N ASN A 91 -7.19 -19.60 6.14
CA ASN A 91 -7.53 -20.79 6.90
C ASN A 91 -7.15 -20.53 8.37
N ASN A 92 -7.92 -19.71 9.05
CA ASN A 92 -7.87 -19.65 10.49
C ASN A 92 -8.49 -20.95 10.99
N VAL A 93 -7.66 -21.95 11.21
CA VAL A 93 -8.01 -23.11 12.01
C VAL A 93 -8.26 -22.58 13.41
N GLY A 94 -9.52 -22.30 13.73
CA GLY A 94 -9.93 -21.99 15.08
C GLY A 94 -9.78 -23.25 15.91
N VAL A 95 -8.72 -23.35 16.70
CA VAL A 95 -8.64 -24.34 17.77
C VAL A 95 -9.61 -23.88 18.85
N GLY A 96 -10.85 -24.33 18.78
CA GLY A 96 -11.80 -24.17 19.85
C GLY A 96 -11.44 -25.13 20.98
N ILE A 97 -10.81 -24.64 22.04
CA ILE A 97 -10.70 -25.35 23.31
C ILE A 97 -12.07 -25.19 23.97
N GLY A 98 -13.00 -26.10 23.68
CA GLY A 98 -14.23 -26.29 24.42
C GLY A 98 -14.03 -27.40 25.42
N GLY A 99 -13.62 -27.09 26.65
CA GLY A 99 -13.57 -28.04 27.72
C GLY A 99 -14.84 -27.97 28.58
N THR A 100 -15.51 -29.06 28.74
CA THR A 100 -15.96 -29.66 30.04
C THR A 100 -17.00 -30.73 29.72
N GLY A 101 -16.67 -31.98 30.01
CA GLY A 101 -17.67 -33.05 29.99
C GLY A 101 -17.14 -34.31 29.31
N ARG A 102 -17.06 -35.36 30.08
CA ARG A 102 -16.72 -36.74 29.76
C ARG A 102 -17.34 -37.24 28.45
N ASN A 103 -16.73 -36.99 27.33
CA ASN A 103 -16.74 -37.84 26.14
C ASN A 103 -15.93 -37.13 25.06
N VAL A 104 -14.86 -37.79 24.60
CA VAL A 104 -14.03 -37.33 23.47
C VAL A 104 -14.82 -37.60 22.20
N GLY A 105 -15.56 -36.61 21.75
CA GLY A 105 -16.13 -36.54 20.43
C GLY A 105 -15.33 -35.53 19.60
N GLY A 106 -14.60 -35.97 18.60
CA GLY A 106 -13.90 -35.07 17.67
C GLY A 106 -14.92 -34.25 16.87
N GLY A 107 -15.21 -33.05 17.35
CA GLY A 107 -16.02 -32.07 16.62
C GLY A 107 -15.14 -31.33 15.63
N ILE A 108 -15.35 -31.55 14.35
CA ILE A 108 -14.84 -30.65 13.31
C ILE A 108 -15.65 -29.36 13.42
N SER A 109 -15.12 -28.35 14.08
CA SER A 109 -15.70 -27.01 14.03
C SER A 109 -15.41 -26.42 12.65
N VAL A 110 -16.39 -26.46 11.76
CA VAL A 110 -16.38 -25.66 10.54
C VAL A 110 -16.49 -24.20 10.98
N GLY A 111 -15.38 -23.53 11.14
CA GLY A 111 -15.34 -22.11 11.37
C GLY A 111 -15.96 -21.41 10.18
N LEU A 112 -17.15 -20.83 10.38
CA LEU A 112 -17.69 -19.89 9.40
C LEU A 112 -16.64 -18.80 9.19
N PRO A 113 -16.25 -18.52 7.94
CA PRO A 113 -15.31 -17.42 7.68
C PRO A 113 -16.03 -16.11 8.03
N LEU A 114 -15.81 -15.61 9.23
CA LEU A 114 -16.10 -14.22 9.60
C LEU A 114 -15.04 -13.35 8.91
N GLY A 115 -14.98 -13.43 7.56
CA GLY A 115 -13.96 -12.80 6.77
C GLY A 115 -14.50 -11.64 6.01
N GLY A 116 -13.90 -10.48 6.22
CA GLY A 116 -13.94 -9.39 5.25
C GLY A 116 -13.40 -9.86 3.89
N SER A 117 -13.68 -9.09 2.86
CA SER A 117 -13.23 -9.33 1.48
C SER A 117 -11.76 -9.78 1.44
N ASN A 118 -11.47 -10.96 0.88
CA ASN A 118 -10.11 -11.46 0.65
C ASN A 118 -9.45 -10.78 -0.56
N TRP A 119 -10.08 -9.74 -1.10
CA TRP A 119 -9.51 -8.97 -2.17
C TRP A 119 -8.30 -8.16 -1.69
N LYS A 120 -7.26 -8.23 -2.47
CA LYS A 120 -6.03 -7.46 -2.30
C LYS A 120 -5.79 -6.60 -3.52
N ARG A 121 -5.16 -5.47 -3.30
CA ARG A 121 -4.66 -4.60 -4.36
C ARG A 121 -3.14 -4.56 -4.26
N SER A 122 -2.49 -4.84 -5.38
CA SER A 122 -1.08 -4.56 -5.60
C SER A 122 -0.96 -3.25 -6.37
N ILE A 123 -0.03 -2.38 -5.99
CA ILE A 123 0.32 -1.19 -6.76
C ILE A 123 1.83 -1.16 -6.87
N GLN A 124 2.32 -1.22 -8.10
CA GLN A 124 3.72 -1.07 -8.46
C GLN A 124 4.00 0.38 -8.88
N PHE A 125 5.11 0.90 -8.43
CA PHE A 125 5.64 2.21 -8.79
C PHE A 125 7.03 2.00 -9.37
N ASP A 126 7.24 2.45 -10.59
CA ASP A 126 8.51 2.41 -11.28
C ASP A 126 9.02 3.84 -11.44
N LEU A 127 10.29 4.07 -11.12
CA LEU A 127 10.98 5.31 -11.43
C LEU A 127 12.03 5.03 -12.51
N VAL A 128 11.88 5.69 -13.63
CA VAL A 128 12.70 5.51 -14.82
C VAL A 128 13.49 6.79 -15.07
N ASP A 129 14.79 6.66 -15.27
CA ASP A 129 15.65 7.75 -15.72
C ASP A 129 15.22 8.17 -17.13
N ALA A 130 14.81 9.42 -17.30
CA ALA A 130 14.27 9.92 -18.57
C ALA A 130 15.34 10.02 -19.68
N GLN A 131 16.61 10.19 -19.32
CA GLN A 131 17.70 10.30 -20.31
C GLN A 131 18.21 8.94 -20.77
N ARG A 132 18.22 7.96 -19.85
CA ARG A 132 18.76 6.61 -20.12
C ARG A 132 17.69 5.63 -20.52
N ASP A 133 16.42 6.01 -20.38
CA ASP A 133 15.25 5.11 -20.51
C ASP A 133 15.42 3.81 -19.68
N ALA A 134 15.89 3.96 -18.46
CA ALA A 134 16.28 2.86 -17.62
C ALA A 134 15.52 2.89 -16.29
N LEU A 135 14.96 1.74 -15.88
CA LEU A 135 14.37 1.56 -14.55
C LEU A 135 15.46 1.65 -13.49
N ILE A 136 15.36 2.62 -12.59
CA ILE A 136 16.37 2.85 -11.56
C ILE A 136 15.87 2.54 -10.16
N TRP A 137 14.56 2.56 -9.95
CA TRP A 137 13.93 2.20 -8.67
C TRP A 137 12.52 1.68 -8.91
N GLN A 138 12.17 0.65 -8.17
CA GLN A 138 10.84 0.03 -8.22
C GLN A 138 10.37 -0.29 -6.81
N ALA A 139 9.08 -0.12 -6.57
CA ALA A 139 8.45 -0.64 -5.35
C ALA A 139 7.07 -1.18 -5.64
N THR A 140 6.74 -2.28 -4.96
CA THR A 140 5.42 -2.89 -5.01
C THR A 140 4.80 -2.86 -3.63
N SER A 141 3.59 -2.32 -3.54
CA SER A 141 2.78 -2.35 -2.33
C SER A 141 1.66 -3.37 -2.44
N GLU A 142 1.36 -4.06 -1.35
CA GLU A 142 0.18 -4.91 -1.21
C GLU A 142 -0.68 -4.43 -0.04
N SER A 143 -1.98 -4.29 -0.27
CA SER A 143 -2.93 -3.88 0.74
C SER A 143 -4.27 -4.64 0.58
N GLY A 144 -5.04 -4.75 1.67
CA GLY A 144 -6.41 -5.25 1.59
C GLY A 144 -7.31 -4.26 0.85
N LEU A 145 -8.13 -4.77 -0.07
CA LEU A 145 -9.14 -3.99 -0.78
C LEU A 145 -10.50 -4.19 -0.09
N ARG A 146 -11.18 -3.07 0.21
CA ARG A 146 -12.55 -3.07 0.74
C ARG A 146 -13.48 -2.51 -0.32
N ASP A 147 -14.27 -3.36 -0.95
CA ASP A 147 -15.18 -2.96 -2.02
C ASP A 147 -16.18 -1.87 -1.60
N ASN A 148 -16.63 -1.93 -0.33
CA ASN A 148 -17.60 -1.00 0.24
C ASN A 148 -16.97 0.21 0.97
N ALA A 149 -15.69 0.50 0.73
CA ALA A 149 -15.02 1.63 1.37
C ALA A 149 -15.61 2.96 0.89
N SER A 150 -15.88 3.86 1.83
CA SER A 150 -16.28 5.24 1.51
C SER A 150 -15.16 5.97 0.73
N PRO A 151 -15.49 7.04 0.00
CA PRO A 151 -14.49 7.82 -0.72
C PRO A 151 -13.33 8.32 0.14
N SER A 152 -13.60 8.70 1.39
CA SER A 152 -12.58 9.15 2.34
C SER A 152 -11.67 8.02 2.80
N VAL A 153 -12.22 6.83 3.04
CA VAL A 153 -11.43 5.65 3.40
C VAL A 153 -10.53 5.21 2.25
N ARG A 154 -11.03 5.25 0.99
CA ARG A 154 -10.21 4.96 -0.20
C ARG A 154 -9.06 5.95 -0.35
N GLU A 155 -9.33 7.23 -0.16
CA GLU A 155 -8.31 8.28 -0.23
C GLU A 155 -7.23 8.07 0.83
N GLU A 156 -7.62 7.79 2.07
CA GLU A 156 -6.67 7.54 3.15
C GLU A 156 -5.82 6.28 2.91
N GLN A 157 -6.43 5.19 2.42
CA GLN A 157 -5.70 3.97 2.06
C GLN A 157 -4.64 4.24 0.98
N LEU A 158 -4.98 4.98 -0.07
CA LEU A 158 -4.03 5.32 -1.15
C LEU A 158 -2.93 6.26 -0.64
N ARG A 159 -3.26 7.19 0.25
CA ARG A 159 -2.26 8.06 0.91
C ARG A 159 -1.28 7.25 1.75
N GLU A 160 -1.75 6.29 2.54
CA GLU A 160 -0.89 5.41 3.33
C GLU A 160 -0.02 4.50 2.44
N VAL A 161 -0.53 4.02 1.31
CA VAL A 161 0.27 3.29 0.32
C VAL A 161 1.44 4.16 -0.15
N VAL A 162 1.17 5.34 -0.66
CA VAL A 162 2.20 6.26 -1.16
C VAL A 162 3.21 6.61 -0.07
N LYS A 163 2.75 6.96 1.12
CA LYS A 163 3.61 7.27 2.27
C LYS A 163 4.56 6.13 2.59
N LYS A 164 4.07 4.88 2.64
CA LYS A 164 4.89 3.71 2.94
C LYS A 164 5.86 3.38 1.81
N VAL A 165 5.41 3.40 0.56
CA VAL A 165 6.24 3.15 -0.62
C VAL A 165 7.39 4.15 -0.66
N PHE A 166 7.07 5.43 -0.65
CA PHE A 166 8.08 6.47 -0.76
C PHE A 166 8.90 6.69 0.50
N SER A 167 8.53 6.08 1.65
CA SER A 167 9.44 6.05 2.81
C SER A 167 10.76 5.32 2.51
N LYS A 168 10.80 4.56 1.41
CA LYS A 168 11.97 3.82 0.93
C LYS A 168 12.70 4.52 -0.22
N PHE A 169 12.22 5.68 -0.66
CA PHE A 169 12.81 6.49 -1.73
C PHE A 169 13.21 7.88 -1.21
N PRO A 170 14.39 8.44 -1.60
CA PRO A 170 15.49 7.73 -2.24
C PRO A 170 16.09 6.67 -1.31
N PRO A 171 16.67 5.58 -1.85
CA PRO A 171 17.34 4.59 -1.04
C PRO A 171 18.57 5.20 -0.36
N LYS A 172 18.85 4.78 0.87
CA LYS A 172 20.06 5.20 1.57
C LYS A 172 21.24 4.50 0.93
N VAL A 173 22.06 5.25 0.22
CA VAL A 173 23.35 4.76 -0.26
C VAL A 173 24.24 4.50 0.98
N LYS A 174 24.77 3.27 1.07
CA LYS A 174 25.71 2.90 2.12
C LYS A 174 27.12 3.28 1.71
#